data_73bd1cdeaee58b9492e86ec65677d082
#
_entry.id   73bd1cdeaee58b9492e86ec65677d082
#
_cell.length_a   1.000
_cell.length_b   1.000
_cell.length_c   1.000
_cell.angle_alpha   90.00
_cell.angle_beta   90.00
_cell.angle_gamma   90.00
#
_symmetry.space_group_name_H-M   'P 1'
#
loop_
_entity.id
_entity.type
_entity.pdbx_description
1 polymer ?
#
loop_
_entity_poly.entity_id
_entity_poly.type
_entity_poly.pdbx_seq_one_letter_code
_entity_poly.pdbx_strand_id
1 'polypeptide(L)'
;MKSKFDEPYCPLCNSKDLTLFCEDKNRIYLRCLYCKLVFVHKCYWLSPKDEKTVYDLHENNAQDQGYRQFLSRLSVPLLEKLDSKQKGLDFGCGPGPTLSAILEEQGQQVDLYDPIYYNDPSVFYKNYDFICATEVVEHLHDPDREFAALFKMLRTDGWLGIMTKLVTNKQAFSQWHYIRDMTHICFYSQSTFEYLAQRFNAELNFIANDVILLNKKGMGAFLNKDYFLTT
;
A
#
# COMPACT_ATOMS: atom_id res chain seq x y z
N MET A 1 35.75 13.33 5.12
CA MET A 1 34.77 13.56 4.04
C MET A 1 33.39 13.18 4.59
N LYS A 2 32.56 14.14 4.98
CA LYS A 2 31.17 13.86 5.37
C LYS A 2 30.43 13.51 4.07
N SER A 3 29.78 12.34 4.07
CA SER A 3 29.09 11.80 2.91
C SER A 3 28.02 12.79 2.38
N LYS A 4 27.94 12.92 1.07
CA LYS A 4 26.94 13.71 0.33
C LYS A 4 25.48 13.17 0.43
N PHE A 5 25.19 12.32 1.43
CA PHE A 5 23.86 11.77 1.63
C PHE A 5 23.18 12.59 2.71
N ASP A 6 22.03 13.16 2.39
CA ASP A 6 21.12 13.70 3.40
C ASP A 6 20.87 12.64 4.46
N GLU A 7 20.77 13.05 5.73
CA GLU A 7 20.43 12.12 6.81
C GLU A 7 19.09 11.44 6.46
N PRO A 8 19.04 10.09 6.48
CA PRO A 8 17.82 9.41 6.14
C PRO A 8 16.73 9.68 7.20
N TYR A 9 15.51 9.77 6.75
CA TYR A 9 14.30 9.78 7.58
C TYR A 9 13.30 8.76 7.03
N CYS A 10 12.38 8.31 7.86
CA CYS A 10 11.35 7.37 7.45
C CYS A 10 10.39 8.03 6.44
N PRO A 11 10.18 7.47 5.24
CA PRO A 11 9.31 8.07 4.24
C PRO A 11 7.82 8.02 4.61
N LEU A 12 7.44 7.22 5.64
CA LEU A 12 6.05 7.08 6.09
C LEU A 12 5.68 7.95 7.28
N CYS A 13 6.61 8.20 8.22
CA CYS A 13 6.29 8.91 9.46
C CYS A 13 7.28 10.02 9.80
N ASN A 14 8.25 10.30 8.94
CA ASN A 14 9.28 11.32 9.08
C ASN A 14 10.19 11.16 10.32
N SER A 15 10.13 10.03 11.03
CA SER A 15 11.02 9.75 12.17
C SER A 15 12.47 9.59 11.70
N LYS A 16 13.39 10.09 12.51
CA LYS A 16 14.85 9.88 12.37
C LYS A 16 15.37 8.69 13.16
N ASP A 17 14.52 8.05 13.98
CA ASP A 17 14.85 6.88 14.76
C ASP A 17 14.88 5.64 13.87
N LEU A 18 16.02 5.42 13.25
CA LEU A 18 16.24 4.36 12.28
C LEU A 18 17.30 3.38 12.75
N THR A 19 17.18 2.14 12.32
CA THR A 19 18.22 1.11 12.54
C THR A 19 18.48 0.34 11.24
N LEU A 20 19.70 -0.17 11.10
CA LEU A 20 20.02 -1.12 10.03
C LEU A 20 19.20 -2.40 10.23
N PHE A 21 18.35 -2.73 9.26
CA PHE A 21 17.55 -3.94 9.29
C PHE A 21 18.23 -5.10 8.58
N CYS A 22 18.66 -4.87 7.34
CA CYS A 22 19.33 -5.86 6.51
C CYS A 22 20.23 -5.16 5.50
N GLU A 23 21.16 -5.91 4.92
CA GLU A 23 21.99 -5.49 3.80
C GLU A 23 22.14 -6.68 2.85
N ASP A 24 22.07 -6.43 1.56
CA ASP A 24 22.40 -7.38 0.50
C ASP A 24 23.52 -6.81 -0.40
N LYS A 25 23.83 -7.52 -1.48
CA LYS A 25 24.90 -7.08 -2.42
C LYS A 25 24.58 -5.78 -3.17
N ASN A 26 23.32 -5.36 -3.19
CA ASN A 26 22.85 -4.24 -4.00
C ASN A 26 22.53 -3.01 -3.15
N ARG A 27 21.91 -3.20 -1.95
CA ARG A 27 21.35 -2.09 -1.16
C ARG A 27 21.23 -2.38 0.33
N ILE A 28 21.12 -1.30 1.10
CA ILE A 28 20.92 -1.30 2.54
C ILE A 28 19.42 -1.07 2.82
N TYR A 29 18.86 -1.83 3.76
CA TYR A 29 17.48 -1.72 4.22
C TYR A 29 17.48 -1.16 5.65
N LEU A 30 16.80 -0.03 5.82
CA LEU A 30 16.61 0.63 7.10
C LEU A 30 15.24 0.29 7.67
N ARG A 31 15.13 0.19 8.98
CA ARG A 31 13.86 0.02 9.69
C ARG A 31 13.59 1.23 10.57
N CYS A 32 12.43 1.82 10.43
CA CYS A 32 11.94 2.83 11.35
C CYS A 32 11.59 2.19 12.70
N LEU A 33 12.10 2.76 13.80
CA LEU A 33 11.80 2.26 15.16
C LEU A 33 10.40 2.68 15.62
N TYR A 34 9.79 3.67 14.98
CA TYR A 34 8.45 4.16 15.31
C TYR A 34 7.37 3.38 14.54
N CYS A 35 7.21 3.58 13.23
CA CYS A 35 6.16 2.95 12.42
C CYS A 35 6.52 1.54 11.91
N LYS A 36 7.71 1.04 12.18
CA LYS A 36 8.23 -0.29 11.81
C LYS A 36 8.35 -0.55 10.29
N LEU A 37 8.14 0.46 9.44
CA LEU A 37 8.41 0.34 8.00
C LEU A 37 9.88 -0.02 7.78
N VAL A 38 10.13 -1.01 6.93
CA VAL A 38 11.46 -1.28 6.36
C VAL A 38 11.51 -0.62 5.00
N PHE A 39 12.58 0.10 4.70
CA PHE A 39 12.66 0.86 3.45
C PHE A 39 14.09 0.99 2.93
N VAL A 40 14.19 1.35 1.67
CA VAL A 40 15.45 1.59 0.96
C VAL A 40 15.70 3.09 0.86
N HIS A 41 16.91 3.54 1.19
CA HIS A 41 17.29 4.95 1.05
C HIS A 41 17.25 5.40 -0.41
N LYS A 42 16.84 6.65 -0.65
CA LYS A 42 16.67 7.23 -1.99
C LYS A 42 17.88 7.10 -2.93
N CYS A 43 19.09 6.96 -2.40
CA CYS A 43 20.29 6.76 -3.23
C CYS A 43 20.32 5.44 -4.01
N TYR A 44 19.44 4.49 -3.64
CA TYR A 44 19.30 3.20 -4.32
C TYR A 44 18.08 3.12 -5.23
N TRP A 45 17.27 4.18 -5.30
CA TRP A 45 16.08 4.20 -6.16
C TRP A 45 16.49 4.19 -7.64
N LEU A 46 15.72 3.51 -8.44
CA LEU A 46 15.87 3.55 -9.88
C LEU A 46 15.52 4.94 -10.42
N SER A 47 16.00 5.26 -11.60
CA SER A 47 15.50 6.43 -12.32
C SER A 47 14.05 6.16 -12.79
N PRO A 48 13.20 7.20 -12.97
CA PRO A 48 11.84 7.01 -13.50
C PRO A 48 11.78 6.25 -14.83
N LYS A 49 12.82 6.38 -15.65
CA LYS A 49 12.95 5.65 -16.91
C LYS A 49 13.19 4.15 -16.68
N ASP A 50 14.07 3.82 -15.73
CA ASP A 50 14.39 2.41 -15.42
C ASP A 50 13.24 1.72 -14.73
N GLU A 51 12.53 2.42 -13.81
CA GLU A 51 11.29 1.93 -13.19
C GLU A 51 10.25 1.59 -14.26
N LYS A 52 9.99 2.53 -15.19
CA LYS A 52 9.06 2.29 -16.28
C LYS A 52 9.44 1.07 -17.12
N THR A 53 10.75 0.87 -17.38
CA THR A 53 11.21 -0.31 -18.12
C THR A 53 10.87 -1.61 -17.38
N VAL A 54 10.95 -1.63 -16.04
CA VAL A 54 10.55 -2.80 -15.25
C VAL A 54 9.04 -2.99 -15.30
N TYR A 55 8.25 -1.91 -15.15
CA TYR A 55 6.78 -1.99 -15.19
C TYR A 55 6.23 -2.42 -16.56
N ASP A 56 6.88 -2.00 -17.66
CA ASP A 56 6.51 -2.42 -19.02
C ASP A 56 6.70 -3.93 -19.27
N LEU A 57 7.41 -4.66 -18.38
CA LEU A 57 7.52 -6.12 -18.43
C LEU A 57 6.32 -6.85 -17.81
N HIS A 58 5.43 -6.15 -17.11
CA HIS A 58 4.25 -6.75 -16.53
C HIS A 58 3.15 -6.91 -17.58
N GLU A 59 2.89 -8.15 -17.97
CA GLU A 59 1.81 -8.52 -18.88
C GLU A 59 0.53 -8.83 -18.07
N ASN A 60 -0.22 -7.77 -17.70
CA ASN A 60 -1.50 -7.92 -17.03
C ASN A 60 -2.60 -8.13 -18.07
N ASN A 61 -3.19 -9.32 -18.11
CA ASN A 61 -4.27 -9.65 -19.04
C ASN A 61 -5.55 -9.99 -18.26
N ALA A 62 -6.62 -9.24 -18.50
CA ALA A 62 -7.92 -9.44 -17.87
C ALA A 62 -8.56 -10.81 -18.18
N GLN A 63 -8.08 -11.53 -19.19
CA GLN A 63 -8.51 -12.88 -19.54
C GLN A 63 -7.65 -13.98 -18.87
N ASP A 64 -6.52 -13.64 -18.23
CA ASP A 64 -5.68 -14.59 -17.52
C ASP A 64 -6.37 -15.05 -16.23
N GLN A 65 -6.77 -16.33 -16.22
CA GLN A 65 -7.46 -16.94 -15.08
C GLN A 65 -6.55 -17.03 -13.83
N GLY A 66 -5.26 -17.24 -14.00
CA GLY A 66 -4.30 -17.28 -12.90
C GLY A 66 -4.18 -15.91 -12.22
N TYR A 67 -4.08 -14.85 -13.03
CA TYR A 67 -4.02 -13.49 -12.54
C TYR A 67 -5.34 -13.05 -11.89
N ARG A 68 -6.49 -13.40 -12.46
CA ARG A 68 -7.81 -13.17 -11.86
C ARG A 68 -7.94 -13.90 -10.51
N GLN A 69 -7.48 -15.16 -10.42
CA GLN A 69 -7.47 -15.90 -9.16
C GLN A 69 -6.54 -15.24 -8.12
N PHE A 70 -5.39 -14.72 -8.53
CA PHE A 70 -4.52 -13.95 -7.64
C PHE A 70 -5.24 -12.71 -7.09
N LEU A 71 -5.89 -11.91 -7.94
CA LEU A 71 -6.62 -10.70 -7.56
C LEU A 71 -7.90 -11.01 -6.76
N SER A 72 -8.50 -12.20 -6.90
CA SER A 72 -9.67 -12.61 -6.15
C SER A 72 -9.41 -12.70 -4.63
N ARG A 73 -8.17 -12.81 -4.23
CA ARG A 73 -7.75 -12.79 -2.82
C ARG A 73 -8.09 -11.47 -2.13
N LEU A 74 -8.09 -10.35 -2.88
CA LEU A 74 -8.55 -9.05 -2.40
C LEU A 74 -10.01 -8.80 -2.78
N SER A 75 -10.38 -9.02 -4.05
CA SER A 75 -11.70 -8.62 -4.54
C SER A 75 -12.84 -9.35 -3.82
N VAL A 76 -12.69 -10.65 -3.52
CA VAL A 76 -13.74 -11.41 -2.83
C VAL A 76 -14.03 -10.86 -1.43
N PRO A 77 -13.06 -10.79 -0.49
CA PRO A 77 -13.34 -10.27 0.85
C PRO A 77 -13.70 -8.78 0.86
N LEU A 78 -13.26 -7.99 -0.13
CA LEU A 78 -13.67 -6.61 -0.26
C LEU A 78 -15.15 -6.52 -0.68
N LEU A 79 -15.57 -7.27 -1.69
CA LEU A 79 -16.96 -7.30 -2.17
C LEU A 79 -17.95 -7.72 -1.08
N GLU A 80 -17.56 -8.57 -0.11
CA GLU A 80 -18.37 -8.91 1.06
C GLU A 80 -18.64 -7.72 2.00
N LYS A 81 -17.85 -6.65 1.88
CA LYS A 81 -17.97 -5.40 2.66
C LYS A 81 -18.71 -4.28 1.92
N LEU A 82 -18.93 -4.47 0.63
CA LEU A 82 -19.49 -3.43 -0.24
C LEU A 82 -20.99 -3.69 -0.50
N ASP A 83 -21.74 -2.60 -0.57
CA ASP A 83 -23.09 -2.63 -1.15
C ASP A 83 -23.01 -2.63 -2.69
N SER A 84 -24.16 -2.83 -3.34
CA SER A 84 -24.23 -2.76 -4.79
C SER A 84 -24.04 -1.34 -5.32
N LYS A 85 -23.37 -1.20 -6.47
CA LYS A 85 -23.19 0.07 -7.20
C LYS A 85 -22.40 1.14 -6.44
N GLN A 86 -21.46 0.71 -5.61
CA GLN A 86 -20.55 1.64 -4.96
C GLN A 86 -19.46 2.12 -5.92
N LYS A 87 -18.91 3.29 -5.60
CA LYS A 87 -17.87 3.94 -6.39
C LYS A 87 -16.49 3.67 -5.79
N GLY A 88 -15.61 3.06 -6.57
CA GLY A 88 -14.24 2.75 -6.20
C GLY A 88 -13.19 3.42 -7.05
N LEU A 89 -11.94 3.29 -6.59
CA LEU A 89 -10.72 3.64 -7.31
C LEU A 89 -9.76 2.45 -7.30
N ASP A 90 -9.28 2.06 -8.46
CA ASP A 90 -8.13 1.16 -8.61
C ASP A 90 -6.87 2.03 -8.75
N PHE A 91 -6.14 2.17 -7.64
CA PHE A 91 -4.96 3.03 -7.51
C PHE A 91 -3.69 2.23 -7.80
N GLY A 92 -2.95 2.63 -8.83
CA GLY A 92 -1.82 1.89 -9.37
C GLY A 92 -2.29 0.69 -10.22
N CYS A 93 -3.31 0.90 -11.05
CA CYS A 93 -3.97 -0.17 -11.81
C CYS A 93 -3.09 -0.81 -12.88
N GLY A 94 -1.92 -0.24 -13.18
CA GLY A 94 -1.01 -0.71 -14.19
C GLY A 94 -1.57 -0.65 -15.63
N PRO A 95 -0.88 -1.28 -16.62
CA PRO A 95 -1.30 -1.22 -18.02
C PRO A 95 -2.55 -2.05 -18.34
N GLY A 96 -2.87 -3.06 -17.51
CA GLY A 96 -4.01 -3.97 -17.72
C GLY A 96 -4.89 -4.07 -16.46
N PRO A 97 -5.89 -3.19 -16.30
CA PRO A 97 -6.66 -3.01 -15.07
C PRO A 97 -7.64 -4.17 -14.80
N THR A 98 -7.10 -5.35 -14.54
CA THR A 98 -7.87 -6.60 -14.33
C THR A 98 -8.71 -6.56 -13.06
N LEU A 99 -8.22 -5.93 -11.98
CA LEU A 99 -8.98 -5.83 -10.73
C LEU A 99 -10.26 -5.02 -10.91
N SER A 100 -10.17 -3.87 -11.59
CA SER A 100 -11.34 -3.05 -11.88
C SER A 100 -12.37 -3.82 -12.71
N ALA A 101 -11.94 -4.58 -13.74
CA ALA A 101 -12.84 -5.42 -14.52
C ALA A 101 -13.58 -6.46 -13.65
N ILE A 102 -12.87 -7.11 -12.70
CA ILE A 102 -13.49 -8.06 -11.75
C ILE A 102 -14.54 -7.37 -10.88
N LEU A 103 -14.26 -6.16 -10.38
CA LEU A 103 -15.17 -5.42 -9.52
C LEU A 103 -16.38 -4.89 -10.30
N GLU A 104 -16.19 -4.44 -11.54
CA GLU A 104 -17.25 -3.99 -12.43
C GLU A 104 -18.20 -5.13 -12.86
N GLU A 105 -17.68 -6.33 -13.09
CA GLU A 105 -18.49 -7.54 -13.32
C GLU A 105 -19.41 -7.86 -12.13
N GLN A 106 -19.06 -7.40 -10.93
CA GLN A 106 -19.88 -7.52 -9.71
C GLN A 106 -20.74 -6.28 -9.43
N GLY A 107 -20.85 -5.38 -10.44
CA GLY A 107 -21.75 -4.23 -10.42
C GLY A 107 -21.20 -2.99 -9.72
N GLN A 108 -19.91 -2.93 -9.41
CA GLN A 108 -19.26 -1.74 -8.87
C GLN A 108 -18.91 -0.74 -9.99
N GLN A 109 -18.66 0.52 -9.64
CA GLN A 109 -18.15 1.54 -10.55
C GLN A 109 -16.71 1.86 -10.16
N VAL A 110 -15.73 1.69 -11.07
CA VAL A 110 -14.32 1.82 -10.72
C VAL A 110 -13.65 2.86 -11.62
N ASP A 111 -13.16 3.95 -10.99
CA ASP A 111 -12.23 4.87 -11.63
C ASP A 111 -10.82 4.23 -11.61
N LEU A 112 -10.01 4.54 -12.60
CA LEU A 112 -8.64 4.06 -12.74
C LEU A 112 -7.65 5.18 -12.50
N TYR A 113 -6.55 4.88 -11.79
CA TYR A 113 -5.40 5.76 -11.72
C TYR A 113 -4.10 4.97 -11.73
N ASP A 114 -3.19 5.41 -12.57
CA ASP A 114 -1.80 4.98 -12.59
C ASP A 114 -0.96 6.14 -13.14
N PRO A 115 0.15 6.54 -12.50
CA PRO A 115 0.94 7.70 -12.92
C PRO A 115 1.58 7.53 -14.32
N ILE A 116 1.69 6.30 -14.82
CA ILE A 116 2.32 5.98 -16.10
C ILE A 116 1.28 5.66 -17.17
N TYR A 117 0.25 4.88 -16.83
CA TYR A 117 -0.67 4.29 -17.79
C TYR A 117 -2.06 4.94 -17.81
N TYR A 118 -2.54 5.47 -16.67
CA TYR A 118 -3.87 6.08 -16.50
C TYR A 118 -3.76 7.37 -15.67
N ASN A 119 -2.97 8.32 -16.16
CA ASN A 119 -2.65 9.56 -15.43
C ASN A 119 -3.77 10.59 -15.57
N ASP A 120 -4.88 10.36 -14.88
CA ASP A 120 -5.98 11.33 -14.73
C ASP A 120 -5.99 11.90 -13.29
N PRO A 121 -5.42 13.10 -13.06
CA PRO A 121 -5.40 13.71 -11.74
C PRO A 121 -6.78 14.12 -11.22
N SER A 122 -7.83 14.08 -12.04
CA SER A 122 -9.19 14.41 -11.60
C SER A 122 -9.72 13.44 -10.54
N VAL A 123 -9.18 12.22 -10.46
CA VAL A 123 -9.54 11.22 -9.44
C VAL A 123 -9.29 11.74 -8.01
N PHE A 124 -8.27 12.58 -7.81
CA PHE A 124 -7.92 13.12 -6.49
C PHE A 124 -8.92 14.16 -5.94
N TYR A 125 -9.86 14.62 -6.78
CA TYR A 125 -10.93 15.54 -6.38
C TYR A 125 -12.28 14.84 -6.14
N LYS A 126 -12.32 13.51 -6.26
CA LYS A 126 -13.51 12.68 -6.05
C LYS A 126 -13.49 12.03 -4.66
N ASN A 127 -14.62 11.46 -4.26
CA ASN A 127 -14.74 10.66 -3.06
C ASN A 127 -15.23 9.26 -3.42
N TYR A 128 -14.66 8.26 -2.75
CA TYR A 128 -14.86 6.84 -3.04
C TYR A 128 -15.40 6.08 -1.84
N ASP A 129 -16.23 5.10 -2.10
CA ASP A 129 -16.72 4.14 -1.11
C ASP A 129 -15.65 3.09 -0.80
N PHE A 130 -14.82 2.78 -1.80
CA PHE A 130 -13.64 1.93 -1.63
C PHE A 130 -12.48 2.36 -2.53
N ILE A 131 -11.27 2.01 -2.12
CA ILE A 131 -10.04 2.19 -2.92
C ILE A 131 -9.25 0.89 -2.83
N CYS A 132 -8.71 0.44 -3.96
CA CYS A 132 -7.81 -0.72 -4.02
C CYS A 132 -6.40 -0.26 -4.40
N ALA A 133 -5.38 -0.92 -3.82
CA ALA A 133 -3.98 -0.78 -4.18
C ALA A 133 -3.32 -2.17 -4.13
N THR A 134 -3.18 -2.84 -5.27
CA THR A 134 -2.65 -4.20 -5.38
C THR A 134 -1.25 -4.21 -5.95
N GLU A 135 -0.25 -4.67 -5.17
CA GLU A 135 1.18 -4.64 -5.51
C GLU A 135 1.61 -3.21 -5.94
N VAL A 136 1.31 -2.22 -5.10
CA VAL A 136 1.53 -0.80 -5.35
C VAL A 136 2.30 -0.13 -4.23
N VAL A 137 1.87 -0.37 -2.98
CA VAL A 137 2.37 0.41 -1.84
C VAL A 137 3.87 0.21 -1.59
N GLU A 138 4.43 -0.91 -1.98
CA GLU A 138 5.87 -1.22 -1.93
C GLU A 138 6.73 -0.36 -2.86
N HIS A 139 6.12 0.25 -3.88
CA HIS A 139 6.79 1.10 -4.86
C HIS A 139 6.72 2.60 -4.51
N LEU A 140 5.98 2.99 -3.47
CA LEU A 140 5.74 4.39 -3.14
C LEU A 140 7.01 5.10 -2.66
N HIS A 141 7.41 6.15 -3.36
CA HIS A 141 8.52 7.03 -2.98
C HIS A 141 8.18 7.94 -1.79
N ASP A 142 6.91 8.32 -1.67
CA ASP A 142 6.36 9.15 -0.59
C ASP A 142 5.08 8.51 -0.03
N PRO A 143 5.20 7.38 0.71
CA PRO A 143 4.03 6.69 1.25
C PRO A 143 3.24 7.53 2.25
N ASP A 144 3.87 8.50 2.92
CA ASP A 144 3.17 9.44 3.82
C ASP A 144 2.10 10.23 3.07
N ARG A 145 2.51 10.86 2.00
CA ARG A 145 1.64 11.67 1.14
C ARG A 145 0.57 10.82 0.44
N GLU A 146 0.97 9.67 -0.09
CA GLU A 146 0.04 8.82 -0.84
C GLU A 146 -1.04 8.23 0.07
N PHE A 147 -0.69 7.68 1.24
CA PHE A 147 -1.70 7.22 2.19
C PHE A 147 -2.61 8.34 2.67
N ALA A 148 -2.07 9.54 2.92
CA ALA A 148 -2.89 10.70 3.29
C ALA A 148 -3.89 11.07 2.18
N ALA A 149 -3.48 11.00 0.90
CA ALA A 149 -4.35 11.24 -0.23
C ALA A 149 -5.44 10.17 -0.36
N LEU A 150 -5.08 8.87 -0.25
CA LEU A 150 -6.05 7.76 -0.29
C LEU A 150 -7.11 7.90 0.81
N PHE A 151 -6.69 8.12 2.05
CA PHE A 151 -7.64 8.32 3.17
C PHE A 151 -8.46 9.60 3.05
N LYS A 152 -7.93 10.66 2.42
CA LYS A 152 -8.69 11.88 2.15
C LYS A 152 -9.81 11.64 1.14
N MET A 153 -9.54 10.88 0.08
CA MET A 153 -10.52 10.52 -0.95
C MET A 153 -11.55 9.49 -0.46
N LEU A 154 -11.21 8.68 0.53
CA LEU A 154 -12.10 7.67 1.08
C LEU A 154 -13.20 8.31 1.91
N ARG A 155 -14.46 7.93 1.68
CA ARG A 155 -15.60 8.33 2.51
C ARG A 155 -15.50 7.75 3.91
N THR A 156 -16.24 8.31 4.85
CA THR A 156 -16.45 7.66 6.16
C THR A 156 -17.11 6.30 5.93
N ASP A 157 -16.67 5.30 6.68
CA ASP A 157 -17.02 3.89 6.56
C ASP A 157 -16.61 3.24 5.22
N GLY A 158 -15.86 3.96 4.38
CA GLY A 158 -15.26 3.42 3.17
C GLY A 158 -14.07 2.48 3.45
N TRP A 159 -13.74 1.65 2.47
CA TRP A 159 -12.74 0.59 2.57
C TRP A 159 -11.50 0.86 1.72
N LEU A 160 -10.32 0.75 2.32
CA LEU A 160 -9.05 0.68 1.59
C LEU A 160 -8.58 -0.78 1.58
N GLY A 161 -8.57 -1.39 0.41
CA GLY A 161 -8.07 -2.73 0.18
C GLY A 161 -6.65 -2.71 -0.38
N ILE A 162 -5.72 -3.38 0.30
CA ILE A 162 -4.30 -3.43 -0.08
C ILE A 162 -3.87 -4.87 -0.25
N MET A 163 -3.15 -5.15 -1.35
CA MET A 163 -2.32 -6.35 -1.47
C MET A 163 -0.86 -5.94 -1.51
N THR A 164 -0.08 -6.43 -0.56
CA THR A 164 1.38 -6.31 -0.50
C THR A 164 1.92 -7.35 0.48
N LYS A 165 3.09 -7.91 0.21
CA LYS A 165 3.67 -8.92 1.09
C LYS A 165 4.25 -8.29 2.35
N LEU A 166 4.05 -8.96 3.50
CA LEU A 166 4.44 -8.42 4.80
C LEU A 166 5.80 -8.93 5.27
N VAL A 167 6.60 -8.02 5.82
CA VAL A 167 7.84 -8.33 6.53
C VAL A 167 7.48 -9.08 7.82
N THR A 168 8.08 -10.24 8.02
CA THR A 168 7.94 -11.04 9.24
C THR A 168 9.13 -10.88 10.17
N ASN A 169 10.32 -11.30 9.74
CA ASN A 169 11.55 -11.18 10.51
C ASN A 169 12.77 -10.97 9.59
N LYS A 170 13.91 -10.62 10.19
CA LYS A 170 15.14 -10.32 9.45
C LYS A 170 15.69 -11.51 8.66
N GLN A 171 15.60 -12.73 9.18
CA GLN A 171 16.13 -13.92 8.53
C GLN A 171 15.31 -14.24 7.27
N ALA A 172 13.98 -14.27 7.37
CA ALA A 172 13.10 -14.48 6.22
C ALA A 172 13.28 -13.38 5.17
N PHE A 173 13.40 -12.11 5.60
CA PHE A 173 13.60 -10.97 4.72
C PHE A 173 14.89 -11.08 3.89
N SER A 174 16.01 -11.48 4.48
CA SER A 174 17.30 -11.60 3.77
C SER A 174 17.31 -12.65 2.65
N GLN A 175 16.38 -13.60 2.69
CA GLN A 175 16.23 -14.67 1.68
C GLN A 175 15.01 -14.45 0.77
N TRP A 176 14.31 -13.36 0.94
CA TRP A 176 13.03 -13.11 0.30
C TRP A 176 13.21 -12.72 -1.17
N HIS A 177 12.51 -13.39 -2.08
CA HIS A 177 12.56 -13.04 -3.50
C HIS A 177 12.00 -11.63 -3.79
N TYR A 178 11.08 -11.14 -2.96
CA TYR A 178 10.41 -9.84 -3.09
C TYR A 178 11.38 -8.65 -3.01
N ILE A 179 12.50 -8.78 -2.30
CA ILE A 179 13.57 -7.77 -2.27
C ILE A 179 14.47 -7.78 -3.51
N ARG A 180 14.28 -8.73 -4.45
CA ARG A 180 15.06 -8.79 -5.69
C ARG A 180 14.54 -7.82 -6.74
N ASP A 181 13.28 -7.44 -6.63
CA ASP A 181 12.73 -6.36 -7.44
C ASP A 181 13.29 -5.03 -6.94
N MET A 182 14.00 -4.34 -7.82
CA MET A 182 14.67 -3.07 -7.48
C MET A 182 13.69 -1.90 -7.37
N THR A 183 12.47 -2.05 -7.87
CA THR A 183 11.38 -1.07 -7.73
C THR A 183 10.67 -1.17 -6.37
N HIS A 184 10.84 -2.27 -5.63
CA HIS A 184 10.36 -2.39 -4.25
C HIS A 184 11.27 -1.61 -3.30
N ILE A 185 10.78 -0.53 -2.76
CA ILE A 185 11.53 0.39 -1.89
C ILE A 185 10.93 0.56 -0.50
N CYS A 186 9.67 0.15 -0.30
CA CYS A 186 8.96 0.14 0.97
C CYS A 186 8.43 -1.26 1.29
N PHE A 187 8.69 -1.75 2.51
CA PHE A 187 8.30 -3.09 2.95
C PHE A 187 7.53 -2.98 4.27
N TYR A 188 6.26 -3.30 4.21
CA TYR A 188 5.33 -3.14 5.32
C TYR A 188 5.31 -4.37 6.22
N SER A 189 5.04 -4.16 7.50
CA SER A 189 4.78 -5.21 8.49
C SER A 189 3.37 -5.05 9.06
N GLN A 190 2.90 -6.04 9.83
CA GLN A 190 1.64 -5.88 10.57
C GLN A 190 1.66 -4.62 11.44
N SER A 191 2.75 -4.39 12.18
CA SER A 191 2.90 -3.18 13.00
C SER A 191 2.91 -1.88 12.19
N THR A 192 3.33 -1.92 10.92
CA THR A 192 3.23 -0.75 10.05
C THR A 192 1.78 -0.46 9.69
N PHE A 193 0.97 -1.48 9.42
CA PHE A 193 -0.46 -1.31 9.18
C PHE A 193 -1.23 -0.94 10.44
N GLU A 194 -0.85 -1.42 11.62
CA GLU A 194 -1.39 -0.97 12.91
C GLU A 194 -1.14 0.54 13.12
N TYR A 195 0.07 1.01 12.81
CA TYR A 195 0.39 2.44 12.82
C TYR A 195 -0.48 3.23 11.84
N LEU A 196 -0.65 2.77 10.60
CA LEU A 196 -1.51 3.42 9.60
C LEU A 196 -2.97 3.47 10.06
N ALA A 197 -3.48 2.36 10.59
CA ALA A 197 -4.85 2.28 11.11
C ALA A 197 -5.09 3.29 12.25
N GLN A 198 -4.16 3.38 13.19
CA GLN A 198 -4.23 4.36 14.27
C GLN A 198 -4.18 5.80 13.74
N ARG A 199 -3.23 6.07 12.84
CA ARG A 199 -3.02 7.41 12.26
C ARG A 199 -4.23 7.94 11.52
N PHE A 200 -4.89 7.07 10.75
CA PHE A 200 -6.02 7.46 9.89
C PHE A 200 -7.39 7.10 10.47
N ASN A 201 -7.46 6.73 11.75
CA ASN A 201 -8.69 6.34 12.43
C ASN A 201 -9.46 5.26 11.62
N ALA A 202 -8.78 4.15 11.35
CA ALA A 202 -9.35 3.05 10.60
C ALA A 202 -9.36 1.75 11.43
N GLU A 203 -10.38 0.93 11.20
CA GLU A 203 -10.41 -0.45 11.65
C GLU A 203 -9.56 -1.29 10.71
N LEU A 204 -8.68 -2.13 11.27
CA LEU A 204 -7.71 -2.94 10.52
C LEU A 204 -8.11 -4.41 10.54
N ASN A 205 -8.14 -5.01 9.36
CA ASN A 205 -8.43 -6.42 9.18
C ASN A 205 -7.35 -7.06 8.28
N PHE A 206 -6.60 -8.02 8.82
CA PHE A 206 -5.72 -8.89 8.04
C PHE A 206 -6.52 -10.09 7.54
N ILE A 207 -6.81 -10.13 6.26
CA ILE A 207 -7.58 -11.21 5.62
C ILE A 207 -6.67 -12.41 5.31
N ALA A 208 -5.47 -12.10 4.85
CA ALA A 208 -4.42 -13.08 4.56
C ALA A 208 -3.04 -12.47 4.88
N ASN A 209 -1.98 -13.21 4.60
CA ASN A 209 -0.59 -12.76 4.87
C ASN A 209 -0.16 -11.57 4.01
N ASP A 210 -0.94 -11.21 3.00
CA ASP A 210 -0.65 -10.15 2.03
C ASP A 210 -1.91 -9.39 1.58
N VAL A 211 -3.06 -9.60 2.25
CA VAL A 211 -4.32 -8.90 1.98
C VAL A 211 -4.80 -8.20 3.24
N ILE A 212 -4.90 -6.89 3.15
CA ILE A 212 -5.22 -5.99 4.24
C ILE A 212 -6.43 -5.13 3.87
N LEU A 213 -7.42 -5.09 4.75
CA LEU A 213 -8.56 -4.18 4.63
C LEU A 213 -8.54 -3.16 5.77
N LEU A 214 -8.62 -1.89 5.44
CA LEU A 214 -8.75 -0.79 6.38
C LEU A 214 -10.09 -0.08 6.16
N ASN A 215 -10.92 -0.03 7.20
CA ASN A 215 -12.21 0.66 7.16
C ASN A 215 -12.09 2.02 7.86
N LYS A 216 -12.18 3.12 7.11
CA LYS A 216 -12.10 4.47 7.65
C LYS A 216 -13.28 4.77 8.56
N LYS A 217 -13.04 5.15 9.81
CA LYS A 217 -14.07 5.50 10.78
C LYS A 217 -14.28 7.01 10.87
N GLY A 218 -15.50 7.43 11.15
CA GLY A 218 -15.81 8.83 11.48
C GLY A 218 -15.13 9.28 12.77
N MET A 219 -14.91 10.59 12.95
CA MET A 219 -14.21 11.18 14.09
C MET A 219 -14.88 10.97 15.47
N GLY A 220 -15.86 10.10 15.60
CA GLY A 220 -16.56 9.81 16.87
C GLY A 220 -16.41 8.37 17.38
N ALA A 221 -15.76 7.47 16.64
CA ALA A 221 -15.83 6.01 16.93
C ALA A 221 -14.92 5.52 18.07
N PHE A 222 -13.96 6.31 18.54
CA PHE A 222 -13.00 5.90 19.57
C PHE A 222 -13.23 6.48 20.97
N LEU A 223 -14.35 7.16 21.23
CA LEU A 223 -14.66 7.71 22.56
C LEU A 223 -15.16 6.68 23.58
N ASN A 224 -15.24 5.38 23.24
CA ASN A 224 -15.74 4.33 24.14
C ASN A 224 -14.84 3.10 24.25
N LYS A 225 -13.53 3.28 24.49
CA LYS A 225 -12.75 2.24 25.17
C LYS A 225 -12.11 2.88 26.40
N ASP A 226 -12.84 2.75 27.53
CA ASP A 226 -12.38 3.09 28.86
C ASP A 226 -11.02 2.45 29.14
N TYR A 227 -9.97 3.25 29.11
CA TYR A 227 -8.77 2.93 29.87
C TYR A 227 -9.06 3.38 31.32
N PHE A 228 -9.72 2.52 32.08
CA PHE A 228 -9.66 2.61 33.52
C PHE A 228 -8.22 2.31 33.95
N LEU A 229 -7.49 3.37 34.28
CA LEU A 229 -6.33 3.32 35.13
C LEU A 229 -6.83 2.82 36.51
N THR A 230 -6.52 1.59 36.84
CA THR A 230 -6.53 1.16 38.24
C THR A 230 -5.22 1.57 38.87
N THR A 231 -5.38 2.39 39.90
CA THR A 231 -4.40 2.83 40.91
C THR A 231 -3.55 1.69 41.46
#